data_711285e087f65e26dfe182100345f706
#
_entry.id   711285e087f65e26dfe182100345f706
#
_cell.length_a   1.000
_cell.length_b   1.000
_cell.length_c   1.000
_cell.angle_alpha   90.00
_cell.angle_beta   90.00
_cell.angle_gamma   90.00
#
_symmetry.space_group_name_H-M   'P 1'
#
loop_
_entity.id
_entity.type
_entity.pdbx_description
1 polymer ?
#
loop_
_entity_poly.entity_id
_entity_poly.type
_entity_poly.pdbx_seq_one_letter_code
_entity_poly.pdbx_strand_id
1 'polypeptide(L)'
;MVFLVLYVDDILLIGNNVAKLSDVKNWLAEQFQMKYLRNASYVLGIQILRDRKNKLLALSQAAYIDKVLARFSMQNSKKGLLPTRHGVSLSKQQCPKTPQEEDDM
;
A
#
# COMPACT_ATOMS: atom_id res chain seq x y z
N MET A 1 -17.11 14.83 -7.64
CA MET A 1 -15.63 14.96 -7.73
C MET A 1 -15.06 13.65 -8.26
N VAL A 2 -14.10 13.73 -9.15
CA VAL A 2 -13.39 12.57 -9.70
C VAL A 2 -11.90 12.77 -9.46
N PHE A 3 -11.24 11.74 -8.90
CA PHE A 3 -9.80 11.68 -8.79
C PHE A 3 -9.24 10.73 -9.84
N LEU A 4 -8.17 11.13 -10.47
CA LEU A 4 -7.43 10.33 -11.42
C LEU A 4 -6.01 10.12 -10.88
N VAL A 5 -5.63 8.87 -10.66
CA VAL A 5 -4.32 8.48 -10.17
C VAL A 5 -3.58 7.73 -11.28
N LEU A 6 -2.40 8.22 -11.63
CA LEU A 6 -1.54 7.64 -12.64
C LEU A 6 -0.38 6.90 -11.98
N TYR A 7 -0.15 5.67 -12.41
CA TYR A 7 1.03 4.91 -12.03
C TYR A 7 1.52 4.06 -13.20
N VAL A 8 2.65 4.46 -13.77
CA VAL A 8 3.27 3.81 -14.93
C VAL A 8 2.22 3.59 -16.04
N ASP A 9 1.77 2.36 -16.25
CA ASP A 9 0.80 2.00 -17.30
C ASP A 9 -0.65 1.95 -16.79
N ASP A 10 -0.86 2.13 -15.49
CA ASP A 10 -2.18 1.98 -14.87
C ASP A 10 -2.79 3.35 -14.53
N ILE A 11 -4.11 3.45 -14.76
CA ILE A 11 -4.92 4.60 -14.35
C ILE A 11 -6.02 4.12 -13.42
N LEU A 12 -6.09 4.71 -12.24
CA LEU A 12 -7.15 4.49 -11.27
C LEU A 12 -8.07 5.70 -11.25
N LEU A 13 -9.35 5.46 -11.51
CA LEU A 13 -10.40 6.48 -11.40
C LEU A 13 -11.20 6.26 -10.11
N ILE A 14 -11.31 7.32 -9.31
CA ILE A 14 -12.02 7.31 -8.04
C ILE A 14 -13.03 8.46 -8.03
N GLY A 15 -14.26 8.17 -7.70
CA GLY A 15 -15.28 9.21 -7.60
C GLY A 15 -16.59 8.70 -7.02
N ASN A 16 -17.41 9.64 -6.62
CA ASN A 16 -18.73 9.38 -6.06
C ASN A 16 -19.87 9.47 -7.09
N ASN A 17 -19.59 9.94 -8.32
CA ASN A 17 -20.55 10.08 -9.38
C ASN A 17 -20.21 9.15 -10.55
N VAL A 18 -21.03 8.12 -10.73
CA VAL A 18 -20.83 7.09 -11.75
C VAL A 18 -20.88 7.66 -13.17
N ALA A 19 -21.76 8.62 -13.43
CA ALA A 19 -21.87 9.25 -14.75
C ALA A 19 -20.57 9.97 -15.13
N LYS A 20 -20.04 10.80 -14.24
CA LYS A 20 -18.76 11.50 -14.46
C LYS A 20 -17.58 10.54 -14.60
N LEU A 21 -17.56 9.46 -13.84
CA LEU A 21 -16.54 8.41 -13.99
C LEU A 21 -16.60 7.75 -15.37
N SER A 22 -17.82 7.49 -15.87
CA SER A 22 -18.03 6.92 -17.21
C SER A 22 -17.60 7.87 -18.31
N ASP A 23 -17.87 9.16 -18.17
CA ASP A 23 -17.46 10.19 -19.14
C ASP A 23 -15.93 10.27 -19.23
N VAL A 24 -15.25 10.32 -18.09
CA VAL A 24 -13.77 10.34 -18.05
C VAL A 24 -13.19 9.04 -18.63
N LYS A 25 -13.77 7.90 -18.31
CA LYS A 25 -13.36 6.61 -18.84
C LYS A 25 -13.49 6.56 -20.36
N ASN A 26 -14.58 7.01 -20.91
CA ASN A 26 -14.82 7.03 -22.36
C ASN A 26 -13.85 7.98 -23.05
N TRP A 27 -13.65 9.17 -22.50
CA TRP A 27 -12.67 10.13 -23.02
C TRP A 27 -11.26 9.56 -23.06
N LEU A 28 -10.82 8.88 -21.99
CA LEU A 28 -9.50 8.22 -21.96
C LEU A 28 -9.40 7.10 -23.00
N ALA A 29 -10.46 6.31 -23.18
CA ALA A 29 -10.48 5.24 -24.18
C ALA A 29 -10.40 5.78 -25.61
N GLU A 30 -10.94 6.97 -25.88
CA GLU A 30 -10.86 7.64 -27.18
C GLU A 30 -9.46 8.21 -27.47
N GLN A 31 -8.78 8.73 -26.43
CA GLN A 31 -7.48 9.36 -26.58
C GLN A 31 -6.31 8.36 -26.59
N PHE A 32 -6.48 7.24 -25.90
CA PHE A 32 -5.42 6.23 -25.71
C PHE A 32 -5.97 4.82 -25.96
N GLN A 33 -5.10 3.92 -26.39
CA GLN A 33 -5.44 2.49 -26.47
C GLN A 33 -5.42 1.91 -25.05
N MET A 34 -6.59 1.88 -24.40
CA MET A 34 -6.72 1.43 -23.01
C MET A 34 -7.66 0.24 -22.90
N LYS A 35 -7.32 -0.67 -21.99
CA LYS A 35 -8.17 -1.79 -21.61
C LYS A 35 -8.84 -1.49 -20.28
N TYR A 36 -10.17 -1.62 -20.26
CA TYR A 36 -10.94 -1.49 -19.02
C TYR A 36 -10.83 -2.76 -18.18
N LEU A 37 -10.20 -2.65 -17.01
CA LEU A 37 -9.97 -3.76 -16.07
C LEU A 37 -11.08 -3.92 -15.02
N ARG A 38 -12.16 -3.15 -15.14
CA ARG A 38 -13.32 -3.14 -14.23
C ARG A 38 -12.99 -2.56 -12.85
N ASN A 39 -13.60 -3.13 -11.79
CA ASN A 39 -13.35 -2.67 -10.42
C ASN A 39 -11.90 -2.93 -10.00
N ALA A 40 -11.28 -1.94 -9.38
CA ALA A 40 -9.92 -2.07 -8.89
C ALA A 40 -9.85 -3.09 -7.75
N SER A 41 -9.06 -4.14 -7.95
CA SER A 41 -8.78 -5.18 -6.95
C SER A 41 -7.38 -5.03 -6.37
N TYR A 42 -6.45 -4.58 -7.19
CA TYR A 42 -5.06 -4.33 -6.83
C TYR A 42 -4.59 -3.03 -7.43
N VAL A 43 -3.89 -2.24 -6.63
CA VAL A 43 -3.19 -1.02 -7.06
C VAL A 43 -1.83 -0.98 -6.37
N LEU A 44 -0.75 -0.82 -7.13
CA LEU A 44 0.61 -0.79 -6.58
C LEU A 44 0.97 -2.04 -5.75
N GLY A 45 0.42 -3.20 -6.10
CA GLY A 45 0.61 -4.44 -5.33
C GLY A 45 -0.20 -4.50 -4.03
N ILE A 46 -1.02 -3.49 -3.74
CA ILE A 46 -1.92 -3.45 -2.59
C ILE A 46 -3.29 -3.96 -3.02
N GLN A 47 -3.81 -4.93 -2.29
CA GLN A 47 -5.16 -5.45 -2.50
C GLN A 47 -6.20 -4.48 -1.97
N ILE A 48 -7.22 -4.20 -2.77
CA ILE A 48 -8.36 -3.38 -2.39
C ILE A 48 -9.55 -4.31 -2.11
N LEU A 49 -9.98 -4.33 -0.85
CA LEU A 49 -11.16 -5.06 -0.41
C LEU A 49 -12.29 -4.06 -0.20
N ARG A 50 -13.40 -4.24 -0.91
CA ARG A 50 -14.51 -3.30 -0.86
C ARG A 50 -15.83 -4.01 -0.59
N ASP A 51 -16.48 -3.62 0.50
CA ASP A 51 -17.85 -4.00 0.82
C ASP A 51 -18.78 -2.77 0.67
N ARG A 52 -19.52 -2.75 -0.42
CA ARG A 52 -20.41 -1.63 -0.74
C ARG A 52 -21.63 -1.58 0.18
N LYS A 53 -22.10 -2.73 0.70
CA LYS A 53 -23.26 -2.79 1.59
C LYS A 53 -22.97 -2.13 2.93
N ASN A 54 -21.82 -2.45 3.49
CA ASN A 54 -21.36 -1.92 4.77
C ASN A 54 -20.53 -0.63 4.64
N LYS A 55 -20.36 -0.12 3.41
CA LYS A 55 -19.54 1.08 3.12
C LYS A 55 -18.10 0.96 3.64
N LEU A 56 -17.54 -0.24 3.57
CA LEU A 56 -16.18 -0.52 4.00
C LEU A 56 -15.23 -0.56 2.81
N LEU A 57 -14.05 0.00 3.01
CA LEU A 57 -12.91 -0.09 2.13
C LEU A 57 -11.69 -0.46 2.96
N ALA A 58 -11.06 -1.57 2.63
CA ALA A 58 -9.84 -2.02 3.29
C ALA A 58 -8.71 -2.19 2.26
N LEU A 59 -7.50 -1.89 2.69
CA LEU A 59 -6.28 -2.11 1.92
C LEU A 59 -5.46 -3.20 2.59
N SER A 60 -4.92 -4.13 1.82
CA SER A 60 -4.19 -5.27 2.34
C SER A 60 -2.91 -5.51 1.55
N GLN A 61 -1.84 -5.81 2.25
CA GLN A 61 -0.57 -6.24 1.69
C GLN A 61 -0.27 -7.73 2.00
N ALA A 62 -1.27 -8.52 2.32
CA ALA A 62 -1.09 -9.91 2.71
C ALA A 62 -0.24 -10.70 1.70
N ALA A 63 -0.53 -10.59 0.41
CA ALA A 63 0.24 -11.28 -0.63
C ALA A 63 1.72 -10.83 -0.69
N TYR A 64 2.00 -9.57 -0.42
CA TYR A 64 3.37 -9.07 -0.35
C TYR A 64 4.09 -9.58 0.89
N ILE A 65 3.41 -9.57 2.04
CA ILE A 65 3.95 -10.11 3.30
C ILE A 65 4.31 -11.59 3.14
N ASP A 66 3.42 -12.38 2.52
CA ASP A 66 3.68 -13.80 2.24
C ASP A 66 4.93 -14.00 1.37
N LYS A 67 5.11 -13.16 0.34
CA LYS A 67 6.32 -13.18 -0.50
C LYS A 67 7.58 -12.87 0.29
N VAL A 68 7.53 -11.88 1.19
CA VAL A 68 8.65 -11.51 2.05
C VAL A 68 8.99 -12.65 3.01
N LEU A 69 7.98 -13.23 3.66
CA LEU A 69 8.17 -14.36 4.55
C LEU A 69 8.79 -15.57 3.82
N ALA A 70 8.31 -15.86 2.60
CA ALA A 70 8.87 -16.93 1.78
C ALA A 70 10.34 -16.66 1.42
N ARG A 71 10.66 -15.41 1.05
CA ARG A 71 12.03 -15.01 0.68
C ARG A 71 13.03 -15.22 1.82
N PHE A 72 12.61 -15.00 3.05
CA PHE A 72 13.45 -15.17 4.24
C PHE A 72 13.22 -16.51 4.96
N SER A 73 12.47 -17.44 4.34
CA SER A 73 12.13 -18.74 4.92
C SER A 73 11.48 -18.67 6.30
N MET A 74 10.64 -17.66 6.49
CA MET A 74 9.99 -17.37 7.77
C MET A 74 8.47 -17.68 7.79
N GLN A 75 7.96 -18.46 6.83
CA GLN A 75 6.52 -18.76 6.71
C GLN A 75 5.95 -19.45 7.96
N ASN A 76 6.77 -20.26 8.64
CA ASN A 76 6.38 -20.98 9.85
C ASN A 76 6.93 -20.34 11.14
N SER A 77 7.43 -19.11 11.05
CA SER A 77 7.95 -18.41 12.22
C SER A 77 6.82 -18.05 13.19
N LYS A 78 7.13 -18.13 14.48
CA LYS A 78 6.19 -17.75 15.54
C LYS A 78 6.61 -16.41 16.12
N LYS A 79 5.63 -15.67 16.64
CA LYS A 79 5.89 -14.45 17.38
C LYS A 79 6.82 -14.74 18.55
N GLY A 80 7.93 -14.04 18.62
CA GLY A 80 8.90 -14.11 19.71
C GLY A 80 9.10 -12.75 20.35
N LEU A 81 9.75 -12.75 21.49
CA LEU A 81 10.21 -11.51 22.12
C LEU A 81 11.47 -11.02 21.37
N LEU A 82 11.56 -9.70 21.18
CA LEU A 82 12.78 -9.10 20.66
C LEU A 82 13.93 -9.39 21.65
N PRO A 83 15.06 -9.91 21.15
CA PRO A 83 16.20 -10.20 22.00
C PRO A 83 16.88 -8.89 22.39
N THR A 84 16.38 -8.23 23.40
CA THR A 84 17.14 -7.17 24.07
C THR A 84 18.10 -7.81 25.04
N ARG A 85 19.34 -7.33 25.03
CA ARG A 85 20.37 -7.81 25.95
C ARG A 85 19.90 -7.59 27.39
N HIS A 86 20.05 -8.59 28.24
CA HIS A 86 19.68 -8.47 29.64
C HIS A 86 20.43 -7.31 30.32
N GLY A 87 19.71 -6.46 31.05
CA GLY A 87 20.31 -5.27 31.70
C GLY A 87 20.42 -4.02 30.85
N VAL A 88 19.94 -4.04 29.60
CA VAL A 88 19.89 -2.82 28.77
C VAL A 88 18.73 -1.94 29.22
N SER A 89 19.03 -0.73 29.67
CA SER A 89 18.07 0.33 29.93
C SER A 89 18.08 1.33 28.79
N LEU A 90 16.97 1.45 28.07
CA LEU A 90 16.84 2.43 26.99
C LEU A 90 16.45 3.79 27.59
N SER A 91 17.21 4.82 27.28
CA SER A 91 16.98 6.19 27.76
C SER A 91 17.20 7.23 26.67
N LYS A 92 16.65 8.42 26.87
CA LYS A 92 16.86 9.56 25.96
C LYS A 92 18.33 10.00 25.86
N GLN A 93 19.17 9.63 26.82
CA GLN A 93 20.61 9.94 26.77
C GLN A 93 21.35 9.18 25.67
N GLN A 94 20.76 8.09 25.16
CA GLN A 94 21.29 7.26 24.08
C GLN A 94 20.90 7.78 22.68
N CYS A 95 20.08 8.84 22.62
CA CYS A 95 19.73 9.45 21.34
C CYS A 95 20.95 10.19 20.74
N PRO A 96 21.02 10.27 19.40
CA PRO A 96 22.05 11.04 18.73
C PRO A 96 22.03 12.48 19.21
N LYS A 97 23.20 13.09 19.43
CA LYS A 97 23.37 14.46 19.93
C LYS A 97 24.07 15.36 18.93
N THR A 98 24.68 14.77 17.92
CA THR A 98 25.38 15.50 16.87
C THR A 98 24.74 15.21 15.51
N PRO A 99 24.79 16.17 14.55
CA PRO A 99 24.28 15.93 13.20
C PRO A 99 24.91 14.73 12.52
N GLN A 100 26.16 14.41 12.86
CA GLN A 100 26.87 13.27 12.30
C GLN A 100 26.37 11.92 12.84
N GLU A 101 25.98 11.88 14.10
CA GLU A 101 25.33 10.69 14.70
C GLU A 101 23.91 10.48 14.17
N GLU A 102 23.21 11.56 13.79
CA GLU A 102 21.89 11.49 13.13
C GLU A 102 22.01 10.95 11.71
N ASP A 103 23.06 11.34 10.98
CA ASP A 103 23.31 10.85 9.61
C ASP A 103 23.73 9.36 9.59
N ASP A 104 24.39 8.88 10.64
CA ASP A 104 24.84 7.49 10.78
C ASP A 104 23.73 6.51 11.22
N MET A 105 22.57 7.02 11.60
CA MET A 105 21.40 6.22 11.96
C MET A 105 20.58 5.84 10.74
#